data_1735c4897fbcfe2083c47f53e8c975e2
#
_entry.id   1735c4897fbcfe2083c47f53e8c975e2
#
_cell.length_a   1.000
_cell.length_b   1.000
_cell.length_c   1.000
_cell.angle_alpha   90.00
_cell.angle_beta   90.00
_cell.angle_gamma   90.00
#
_symmetry.space_group_name_H-M   'P 1'
#
loop_
_entity.id
_entity.type
_entity.pdbx_description
1 polymer ?
#
loop_
_entity_poly.entity_id
_entity_poly.type
_entity_poly.pdbx_seq_one_letter_code
_entity_poly.pdbx_strand_id
1 'polypeptide(L)'
;MGARQLVLDLDTGPRLGREDFMPSQANAAALEAVDGWQEWPDLRMILAGPGGSGRTHLAAIWAADAGAAHLSGHTLALPEPARAYAVDDADAAAGNAAREEALFHLLNRAAAQRAPVLMTARDTPGTWGIALPDLNSRLLACAVTRLDRPDDTLLYMTLVKLGDERQLALDTATLDFLLARMDRSLSSAHRVIAALDHAAVSRQKRVSRALAAEVLAQMQTR
;
A
#
# COMPACT_ATOMS: atom_id res chain seq x y z
N MET A 1 2.38 -5.06 44.65
CA MET A 1 1.54 -5.43 43.51
C MET A 1 1.62 -4.28 42.52
N GLY A 2 2.44 -4.43 41.46
CA GLY A 2 2.57 -3.38 40.43
C GLY A 2 1.33 -3.39 39.52
N ALA A 3 0.67 -2.25 39.40
CA ALA A 3 -0.42 -2.07 38.47
C ALA A 3 0.13 -2.23 37.04
N ARG A 4 -0.30 -3.24 36.34
CA ARG A 4 -0.01 -3.46 34.93
C ARG A 4 -0.88 -2.49 34.15
N GLN A 5 -0.27 -1.42 33.63
CA GLN A 5 -0.97 -0.46 32.76
C GLN A 5 -1.38 -1.21 31.49
N LEU A 6 -2.68 -1.35 31.28
CA LEU A 6 -3.22 -1.89 30.04
C LEU A 6 -2.93 -0.88 28.92
N VAL A 7 -2.08 -1.24 27.99
CA VAL A 7 -1.91 -0.51 26.74
C VAL A 7 -3.19 -0.73 25.95
N LEU A 8 -4.03 0.29 25.84
CA LEU A 8 -5.13 0.30 24.88
C LEU A 8 -4.48 0.42 23.49
N ASP A 9 -4.45 -0.68 22.79
CA ASP A 9 -4.10 -0.73 21.37
C ASP A 9 -5.26 -0.08 20.60
N LEU A 10 -5.23 1.24 20.49
CA LEU A 10 -6.05 1.96 19.54
C LEU A 10 -5.39 1.73 18.17
N ASP A 11 -5.73 0.63 17.54
CA ASP A 11 -5.33 0.33 16.16
C ASP A 11 -5.98 1.37 15.23
N THR A 12 -5.38 2.54 15.18
CA THR A 12 -5.62 3.50 14.13
C THR A 12 -4.92 2.94 12.90
N GLY A 13 -5.67 2.24 12.05
CA GLY A 13 -5.16 1.73 10.78
C GLY A 13 -4.34 2.80 10.02
N PRO A 14 -3.54 2.39 9.02
CA PRO A 14 -2.65 3.33 8.33
C PRO A 14 -3.46 4.51 7.78
N ARG A 15 -3.00 5.72 8.06
CA ARG A 15 -3.55 6.93 7.46
C ARG A 15 -3.19 6.93 5.99
N LEU A 16 -4.20 6.89 5.13
CA LEU A 16 -4.06 6.80 3.69
C LEU A 16 -4.50 8.11 2.99
N GLY A 17 -4.46 9.22 3.71
CA GLY A 17 -4.74 10.54 3.18
C GLY A 17 -3.61 11.05 2.27
N ARG A 18 -3.94 12.03 1.41
CA ARG A 18 -2.96 12.65 0.52
C ARG A 18 -1.85 13.38 1.31
N GLU A 19 -2.18 13.97 2.43
CA GLU A 19 -1.25 14.63 3.36
C GLU A 19 -0.25 13.68 4.00
N ASP A 20 -0.57 12.38 4.01
CA ASP A 20 0.28 11.34 4.55
C ASP A 20 1.20 10.71 3.50
N PHE A 21 0.94 10.96 2.21
CA PHE A 21 1.76 10.45 1.12
C PHE A 21 2.99 11.33 0.91
N MET A 22 4.15 10.72 0.94
CA MET A 22 5.43 11.42 0.77
C MET A 22 5.95 11.20 -0.66
N PRO A 23 6.02 12.25 -1.49
CA PRO A 23 6.62 12.16 -2.82
C PRO A 23 8.14 11.91 -2.71
N SER A 24 8.65 11.04 -3.59
CA SER A 24 10.07 10.78 -3.78
C SER A 24 10.34 10.41 -5.24
N GLN A 25 11.61 10.26 -5.62
CA GLN A 25 11.93 9.80 -6.98
C GLN A 25 11.33 8.42 -7.30
N ALA A 26 11.17 7.55 -6.30
CA ALA A 26 10.63 6.21 -6.48
C ALA A 26 9.13 6.18 -6.80
N ASN A 27 8.38 7.25 -6.50
CA ASN A 27 6.93 7.28 -6.64
C ASN A 27 6.38 8.49 -7.41
N ALA A 28 7.20 9.47 -7.76
CA ALA A 28 6.77 10.72 -8.41
C ALA A 28 6.01 10.47 -9.73
N ALA A 29 6.53 9.62 -10.60
CA ALA A 29 5.89 9.30 -11.88
C ALA A 29 4.53 8.59 -11.69
N ALA A 30 4.43 7.72 -10.68
CA ALA A 30 3.17 7.05 -10.38
C ALA A 30 2.14 8.02 -9.77
N LEU A 31 2.59 8.96 -8.93
CA LEU A 31 1.74 10.00 -8.37
C LEU A 31 1.20 10.91 -9.49
N GLU A 32 2.06 11.37 -10.41
CA GLU A 32 1.66 12.19 -11.57
C GLU A 32 0.66 11.45 -12.46
N ALA A 33 0.93 10.16 -12.75
CA ALA A 33 0.03 9.34 -13.56
C ALA A 33 -1.34 9.16 -12.91
N VAL A 34 -1.39 9.03 -11.57
CA VAL A 34 -2.64 8.90 -10.82
C VAL A 34 -3.37 10.25 -10.74
N ASP A 35 -2.67 11.36 -10.58
CA ASP A 35 -3.27 12.69 -10.56
C ASP A 35 -3.88 13.07 -11.92
N GLY A 36 -3.29 12.60 -13.04
CA GLY A 36 -3.81 12.78 -14.40
C GLY A 36 -4.86 11.74 -14.82
N TRP A 37 -5.61 11.16 -13.90
CA TRP A 37 -6.51 10.02 -14.16
C TRP A 37 -7.59 10.28 -15.23
N GLN A 38 -7.98 11.51 -15.45
CA GLN A 38 -8.97 11.87 -16.46
C GLN A 38 -8.47 11.61 -17.89
N GLU A 39 -7.14 11.53 -18.07
CA GLU A 39 -6.49 11.30 -19.36
C GLU A 39 -6.08 9.82 -19.56
N TRP A 40 -6.42 8.92 -18.64
CA TRP A 40 -6.08 7.51 -18.81
C TRP A 40 -6.74 6.93 -20.06
N PRO A 41 -6.01 6.13 -20.84
CA PRO A 41 -6.59 5.40 -21.96
C PRO A 41 -7.77 4.53 -21.45
N ASP A 42 -8.92 4.68 -22.11
CA ASP A 42 -10.16 4.00 -21.71
C ASP A 42 -10.56 4.21 -20.25
N LEU A 43 -10.07 5.25 -19.60
CA LEU A 43 -10.24 5.54 -18.16
C LEU A 43 -9.79 4.37 -17.25
N ARG A 44 -8.74 3.63 -17.65
CA ARG A 44 -8.24 2.48 -16.91
C ARG A 44 -6.75 2.53 -16.72
N MET A 45 -6.29 2.20 -15.51
CA MET A 45 -4.87 2.10 -15.20
C MET A 45 -4.61 0.96 -14.23
N ILE A 46 -3.45 0.35 -14.39
CA ILE A 46 -2.87 -0.60 -13.44
C ILE A 46 -1.65 0.03 -12.80
N LEU A 47 -1.67 0.11 -11.47
CA LEU A 47 -0.55 0.54 -10.65
C LEU A 47 0.20 -0.69 -10.17
N ALA A 48 1.30 -1.03 -10.85
CA ALA A 48 2.11 -2.20 -10.55
C ALA A 48 3.29 -1.86 -9.65
N GLY A 49 3.66 -2.76 -8.73
CA GLY A 49 4.84 -2.56 -7.89
C GLY A 49 4.95 -3.60 -6.77
N PRO A 50 6.11 -3.72 -6.13
CA PRO A 50 6.33 -4.70 -5.07
C PRO A 50 5.48 -4.40 -3.83
N GLY A 51 5.32 -5.39 -2.95
CA GLY A 51 4.67 -5.20 -1.66
C GLY A 51 5.36 -4.12 -0.84
N GLY A 52 4.56 -3.24 -0.21
CA GLY A 52 5.07 -2.13 0.60
C GLY A 52 5.69 -0.97 -0.18
N SER A 53 5.44 -0.85 -1.49
CA SER A 53 5.84 0.31 -2.30
C SER A 53 4.91 1.53 -2.14
N GLY A 54 3.72 1.36 -1.54
CA GLY A 54 2.73 2.42 -1.39
C GLY A 54 1.55 2.36 -2.38
N ARG A 55 1.40 1.26 -3.13
CA ARG A 55 0.29 1.06 -4.09
C ARG A 55 -1.09 1.31 -3.49
N THR A 56 -1.39 0.62 -2.38
CA THR A 56 -2.67 0.75 -1.67
C THR A 56 -2.91 2.18 -1.18
N HIS A 57 -1.86 2.87 -0.72
CA HIS A 57 -1.96 4.27 -0.31
C HIS A 57 -2.31 5.17 -1.50
N LEU A 58 -1.59 5.04 -2.61
CA LEU A 58 -1.86 5.84 -3.81
C LEU A 58 -3.24 5.53 -4.41
N ALA A 59 -3.66 4.26 -4.37
CA ALA A 59 -5.01 3.88 -4.78
C ALA A 59 -6.09 4.47 -3.87
N ALA A 60 -5.84 4.57 -2.56
CA ALA A 60 -6.78 5.20 -1.62
C ALA A 60 -6.91 6.71 -1.86
N ILE A 61 -5.80 7.40 -2.14
CA ILE A 61 -5.81 8.83 -2.52
C ILE A 61 -6.67 9.04 -3.76
N TRP A 62 -6.41 8.26 -4.81
CA TRP A 62 -7.19 8.34 -6.04
C TRP A 62 -8.67 8.02 -5.81
N ALA A 63 -8.95 7.00 -5.02
CA ALA A 63 -10.32 6.60 -4.76
C ALA A 63 -11.12 7.68 -4.00
N ALA A 64 -10.47 8.38 -3.08
CA ALA A 64 -11.09 9.52 -2.39
C ALA A 64 -11.38 10.68 -3.37
N ASP A 65 -10.47 10.96 -4.31
CA ASP A 65 -10.61 12.01 -5.31
C ASP A 65 -11.69 11.67 -6.35
N ALA A 66 -11.68 10.44 -6.88
CA ALA A 66 -12.64 9.97 -7.89
C ALA A 66 -14.01 9.54 -7.33
N GLY A 67 -14.15 9.45 -6.00
CA GLY A 67 -15.34 8.88 -5.36
C GLY A 67 -15.54 7.40 -5.69
N ALA A 68 -14.45 6.62 -5.72
CA ALA A 68 -14.45 5.24 -6.16
C ALA A 68 -14.93 4.27 -5.07
N ALA A 69 -15.62 3.21 -5.49
CA ALA A 69 -15.87 2.04 -4.66
C ALA A 69 -14.57 1.24 -4.48
N HIS A 70 -14.22 0.93 -3.22
CA HIS A 70 -13.05 0.10 -2.89
C HIS A 70 -13.39 -1.37 -2.95
N LEU A 71 -12.59 -2.13 -3.67
CA LEU A 71 -12.73 -3.56 -3.88
C LEU A 71 -11.37 -4.23 -3.64
N SER A 72 -11.40 -5.52 -3.30
CA SER A 72 -10.19 -6.32 -3.16
C SER A 72 -10.20 -7.49 -4.13
N GLY A 73 -9.11 -7.70 -4.86
CA GLY A 73 -8.94 -8.86 -5.73
C GLY A 73 -9.06 -10.21 -5.01
N HIS A 74 -8.73 -10.24 -3.71
CA HIS A 74 -8.83 -11.46 -2.90
C HIS A 74 -10.28 -11.91 -2.63
N THR A 75 -11.22 -10.98 -2.61
CA THR A 75 -12.64 -11.22 -2.29
C THR A 75 -13.58 -10.69 -3.36
N LEU A 76 -13.04 -10.48 -4.58
CA LEU A 76 -13.76 -9.82 -5.65
C LEU A 76 -15.05 -10.57 -6.02
N ALA A 77 -16.15 -9.83 -5.96
CA ALA A 77 -17.44 -10.20 -6.49
C ALA A 77 -17.94 -9.03 -7.34
N LEU A 78 -18.93 -9.26 -8.21
CA LEU A 78 -19.45 -8.18 -9.04
C LEU A 78 -20.10 -7.10 -8.15
N PRO A 79 -19.50 -5.89 -8.10
CA PRO A 79 -19.98 -4.83 -7.21
C PRO A 79 -21.26 -4.17 -7.73
N GLU A 80 -21.91 -3.42 -6.86
CA GLU A 80 -22.94 -2.49 -7.28
C GLU A 80 -22.36 -1.40 -8.21
N PRO A 81 -23.20 -0.77 -9.06
CA PRO A 81 -22.77 0.33 -9.90
C PRO A 81 -22.20 1.49 -9.08
N ALA A 82 -21.03 1.99 -9.47
CA ALA A 82 -20.36 3.11 -8.82
C ALA A 82 -19.79 4.09 -9.86
N ARG A 83 -19.44 5.29 -9.41
CA ARG A 83 -18.86 6.34 -10.28
C ARG A 83 -17.46 5.98 -10.75
N ALA A 84 -16.72 5.25 -9.93
CA ALA A 84 -15.36 4.79 -10.19
C ALA A 84 -15.08 3.53 -9.35
N TYR A 85 -14.06 2.77 -9.69
CA TYR A 85 -13.70 1.53 -8.99
C TYR A 85 -12.20 1.49 -8.70
N ALA A 86 -11.84 1.26 -7.44
CA ALA A 86 -10.47 0.96 -7.01
C ALA A 86 -10.39 -0.53 -6.63
N VAL A 87 -9.64 -1.33 -7.38
CA VAL A 87 -9.45 -2.77 -7.11
C VAL A 87 -8.04 -2.99 -6.59
N ASP A 88 -7.91 -3.18 -5.28
CA ASP A 88 -6.60 -3.46 -4.66
C ASP A 88 -6.23 -4.94 -4.82
N ASP A 89 -4.94 -5.20 -5.10
CA ASP A 89 -4.39 -6.52 -5.41
C ASP A 89 -5.24 -7.28 -6.46
N ALA A 90 -5.51 -6.64 -7.61
CA ALA A 90 -6.32 -7.21 -8.68
C ALA A 90 -5.74 -8.53 -9.24
N ASP A 91 -4.41 -8.70 -9.20
CA ASP A 91 -3.70 -9.93 -9.54
C ASP A 91 -4.11 -11.12 -8.66
N ALA A 92 -4.63 -10.90 -7.45
CA ALA A 92 -5.15 -11.96 -6.59
C ALA A 92 -6.46 -12.59 -7.09
N ALA A 93 -7.10 -12.00 -8.11
CA ALA A 93 -8.25 -12.63 -8.78
C ALA A 93 -7.83 -13.83 -9.63
N ALA A 94 -6.60 -13.86 -10.12
CA ALA A 94 -6.07 -14.91 -10.99
C ALA A 94 -6.13 -16.30 -10.34
N GLY A 95 -6.41 -17.30 -11.16
CA GLY A 95 -6.56 -18.69 -10.73
C GLY A 95 -7.86 -19.00 -9.97
N ASN A 96 -8.80 -18.05 -9.90
CA ASN A 96 -10.12 -18.25 -9.36
C ASN A 96 -11.19 -17.82 -10.39
N ALA A 97 -11.88 -18.76 -11.00
CA ALA A 97 -12.80 -18.50 -12.09
C ALA A 97 -13.90 -17.47 -11.74
N ALA A 98 -14.46 -17.54 -10.53
CA ALA A 98 -15.52 -16.61 -10.11
C ALA A 98 -14.99 -15.17 -9.95
N ARG A 99 -13.76 -15.00 -9.46
CA ARG A 99 -13.13 -13.67 -9.33
C ARG A 99 -12.71 -13.12 -10.69
N GLU A 100 -12.17 -13.95 -11.57
CA GLU A 100 -11.83 -13.54 -12.94
C GLU A 100 -13.10 -13.11 -13.70
N GLU A 101 -14.20 -13.86 -13.57
CA GLU A 101 -15.49 -13.48 -14.15
C GLU A 101 -16.02 -12.18 -13.56
N ALA A 102 -15.93 -12.00 -12.24
CA ALA A 102 -16.33 -10.77 -11.58
C ALA A 102 -15.51 -9.56 -12.07
N LEU A 103 -14.18 -9.70 -12.20
CA LEU A 103 -13.31 -8.66 -12.74
C LEU A 103 -13.64 -8.33 -14.20
N PHE A 104 -13.90 -9.35 -15.02
CA PHE A 104 -14.32 -9.16 -16.40
C PHE A 104 -15.62 -8.37 -16.50
N HIS A 105 -16.64 -8.73 -15.72
CA HIS A 105 -17.92 -8.02 -15.69
C HIS A 105 -17.80 -6.60 -15.14
N LEU A 106 -16.93 -6.38 -14.14
CA LEU A 106 -16.63 -5.06 -13.62
C LEU A 106 -16.04 -4.17 -14.73
N LEU A 107 -15.03 -4.66 -15.46
CA LEU A 107 -14.40 -3.89 -16.55
C LEU A 107 -15.36 -3.60 -17.69
N ASN A 108 -16.27 -4.54 -18.02
CA ASN A 108 -17.32 -4.33 -19.02
C ASN A 108 -18.32 -3.26 -18.57
N ARG A 109 -18.78 -3.32 -17.33
CA ARG A 109 -19.70 -2.33 -16.75
C ARG A 109 -19.05 -0.96 -16.69
N ALA A 110 -17.82 -0.87 -16.21
CA ALA A 110 -17.07 0.37 -16.13
C ALA A 110 -16.93 1.04 -17.52
N ALA A 111 -16.62 0.24 -18.55
CA ALA A 111 -16.55 0.72 -19.92
C ALA A 111 -17.90 1.28 -20.42
N ALA A 112 -19.00 0.54 -20.18
CA ALA A 112 -20.35 0.95 -20.59
C ALA A 112 -20.81 2.25 -19.89
N GLN A 113 -20.38 2.47 -18.66
CA GLN A 113 -20.72 3.63 -17.82
C GLN A 113 -19.69 4.77 -17.94
N ARG A 114 -18.58 4.56 -18.66
CA ARG A 114 -17.41 5.47 -18.65
C ARG A 114 -16.91 5.75 -17.23
N ALA A 115 -16.99 4.76 -16.35
CA ALA A 115 -16.49 4.83 -14.99
C ALA A 115 -14.99 4.52 -14.97
N PRO A 116 -14.14 5.37 -14.39
CA PRO A 116 -12.72 5.10 -14.29
C PRO A 116 -12.43 3.93 -13.34
N VAL A 117 -11.37 3.17 -13.66
CA VAL A 117 -10.92 2.00 -12.88
C VAL A 117 -9.42 2.11 -12.62
N LEU A 118 -9.04 2.12 -11.35
CA LEU A 118 -7.67 1.89 -10.90
C LEU A 118 -7.55 0.49 -10.32
N MET A 119 -6.60 -0.28 -10.82
CA MET A 119 -6.25 -1.60 -10.28
C MET A 119 -4.85 -1.53 -9.70
N THR A 120 -4.62 -2.10 -8.52
CA THR A 120 -3.25 -2.32 -8.04
C THR A 120 -2.85 -3.77 -8.24
N ALA A 121 -1.56 -4.04 -8.46
CA ALA A 121 -1.03 -5.38 -8.62
C ALA A 121 0.44 -5.45 -8.25
N ARG A 122 0.97 -6.64 -7.97
CA ARG A 122 2.39 -6.83 -7.68
C ARG A 122 3.27 -6.69 -8.91
N ASP A 123 2.74 -7.08 -10.06
CA ASP A 123 3.45 -7.02 -11.34
C ASP A 123 2.50 -6.69 -12.49
N THR A 124 3.01 -6.63 -13.71
CA THR A 124 2.24 -6.34 -14.92
C THR A 124 1.30 -7.48 -15.29
N PRO A 125 0.17 -7.21 -15.98
CA PRO A 125 -0.86 -8.22 -16.29
C PRO A 125 -0.37 -9.49 -16.98
N GLY A 126 0.67 -9.40 -17.81
CA GLY A 126 1.21 -10.55 -18.51
C GLY A 126 1.74 -11.67 -17.60
N THR A 127 1.97 -11.39 -16.33
CA THR A 127 2.48 -12.36 -15.34
C THR A 127 1.41 -12.90 -14.40
N TRP A 128 0.16 -12.40 -14.45
CA TRP A 128 -0.86 -12.77 -13.46
C TRP A 128 -1.37 -14.20 -13.61
N GLY A 129 -1.28 -14.78 -14.82
CA GLY A 129 -1.80 -16.13 -15.07
C GLY A 129 -3.31 -16.19 -15.16
N ILE A 130 -3.95 -15.16 -15.72
CA ILE A 130 -5.39 -15.09 -15.97
C ILE A 130 -5.79 -16.20 -16.94
N ALA A 131 -6.74 -17.04 -16.54
CA ALA A 131 -7.25 -18.14 -17.35
C ALA A 131 -8.32 -17.71 -18.36
N LEU A 132 -9.11 -16.65 -18.06
CA LEU A 132 -10.16 -16.14 -18.94
C LEU A 132 -9.54 -15.28 -20.07
N PRO A 133 -9.54 -15.74 -21.36
CA PRO A 133 -8.81 -15.06 -22.45
C PRO A 133 -9.26 -13.62 -22.68
N ASP A 134 -10.56 -13.36 -22.62
CA ASP A 134 -11.13 -12.03 -22.86
C ASP A 134 -10.72 -11.06 -21.76
N LEU A 135 -10.67 -11.49 -20.49
CA LEU A 135 -10.16 -10.69 -19.38
C LEU A 135 -8.68 -10.40 -19.58
N ASN A 136 -7.88 -11.42 -19.89
CA ASN A 136 -6.45 -11.27 -20.12
C ASN A 136 -6.16 -10.23 -21.21
N SER A 137 -6.86 -10.29 -22.33
CA SER A 137 -6.70 -9.33 -23.43
C SER A 137 -7.01 -7.90 -22.99
N ARG A 138 -8.07 -7.70 -22.17
CA ARG A 138 -8.44 -6.38 -21.66
C ARG A 138 -7.41 -5.83 -20.67
N LEU A 139 -6.88 -6.67 -19.79
CA LEU A 139 -5.86 -6.28 -18.82
C LEU A 139 -4.55 -5.90 -19.53
N LEU A 140 -4.15 -6.65 -20.56
CA LEU A 140 -2.97 -6.34 -21.37
C LEU A 140 -3.09 -5.01 -22.13
N ALA A 141 -4.32 -4.58 -22.44
CA ALA A 141 -4.59 -3.29 -23.08
C ALA A 141 -4.63 -2.10 -22.11
N CYS A 142 -4.64 -2.34 -20.79
CA CYS A 142 -4.65 -1.24 -19.81
C CYS A 142 -3.30 -0.50 -19.79
N ALA A 143 -3.37 0.81 -19.55
CA ALA A 143 -2.17 1.57 -19.19
C ALA A 143 -1.60 1.02 -17.88
N VAL A 144 -0.27 0.92 -17.81
CA VAL A 144 0.44 0.45 -16.63
C VAL A 144 1.44 1.50 -16.19
N THR A 145 1.34 1.93 -14.95
CA THR A 145 2.41 2.69 -14.29
C THR A 145 3.05 1.86 -13.18
N ARG A 146 4.33 2.10 -12.91
CA ARG A 146 5.07 1.33 -11.92
C ARG A 146 5.42 2.18 -10.71
N LEU A 147 5.26 1.58 -9.53
CA LEU A 147 5.85 2.05 -8.30
C LEU A 147 7.09 1.21 -7.99
N ASP A 148 8.22 1.87 -7.86
CA ASP A 148 9.45 1.22 -7.46
C ASP A 148 9.49 0.95 -5.95
N ARG A 149 10.50 0.21 -5.51
CA ARG A 149 10.78 0.08 -4.08
C ARG A 149 11.12 1.46 -3.52
N PRO A 150 10.67 1.77 -2.28
CA PRO A 150 11.02 3.04 -1.66
C PRO A 150 12.54 3.20 -1.58
N ASP A 151 13.02 4.38 -1.93
CA ASP A 151 14.43 4.77 -1.78
C ASP A 151 14.76 5.05 -0.31
N ASP A 152 16.04 5.23 -0.01
CA ASP A 152 16.49 5.49 1.36
C ASP A 152 15.93 6.79 1.92
N THR A 153 15.78 7.80 1.07
CA THR A 153 15.21 9.10 1.46
C THR A 153 13.77 8.95 1.89
N LEU A 154 12.94 8.25 1.10
CA LEU A 154 11.54 8.00 1.44
C LEU A 154 11.40 7.18 2.72
N LEU A 155 12.20 6.14 2.88
CA LEU A 155 12.19 5.31 4.09
C LEU A 155 12.61 6.11 5.33
N TYR A 156 13.68 6.93 5.21
CA TYR A 156 14.14 7.79 6.29
C TYR A 156 13.05 8.78 6.73
N MET A 157 12.48 9.51 5.77
CA MET A 157 11.39 10.47 6.03
C MET A 157 10.17 9.78 6.65
N THR A 158 9.84 8.57 6.17
CA THR A 158 8.74 7.77 6.73
C THR A 158 9.01 7.39 8.19
N LEU A 159 10.21 6.93 8.52
CA LEU A 159 10.59 6.59 9.90
C LEU A 159 10.51 7.80 10.83
N VAL A 160 11.00 8.97 10.37
CA VAL A 160 10.91 10.22 11.12
C VAL A 160 9.46 10.59 11.38
N LYS A 161 8.64 10.67 10.32
CA LYS A 161 7.22 11.01 10.44
C LYS A 161 6.48 10.08 11.39
N LEU A 162 6.63 8.76 11.21
CA LEU A 162 5.97 7.77 12.07
C LEU A 162 6.47 7.81 13.53
N GLY A 163 7.74 8.15 13.73
CA GLY A 163 8.32 8.37 15.05
C GLY A 163 7.69 9.58 15.73
N ASP A 164 7.60 10.70 15.02
CA ASP A 164 7.01 11.94 15.53
C ASP A 164 5.52 11.76 15.87
N GLU A 165 4.75 11.09 15.03
CA GLU A 165 3.33 10.79 15.27
C GLU A 165 3.11 9.97 16.56
N ARG A 166 4.09 9.15 16.96
CA ARG A 166 4.07 8.35 18.19
C ARG A 166 4.89 8.96 19.33
N GLN A 167 5.38 10.17 19.13
CA GLN A 167 6.22 10.87 20.13
C GLN A 167 7.47 10.07 20.53
N LEU A 168 8.00 9.27 19.62
CA LEU A 168 9.25 8.54 19.81
C LEU A 168 10.44 9.42 19.48
N ALA A 169 11.31 9.65 20.46
CA ALA A 169 12.58 10.33 20.23
C ALA A 169 13.55 9.38 19.51
N LEU A 170 13.62 9.49 18.19
CA LEU A 170 14.53 8.73 17.33
C LEU A 170 15.72 9.60 16.97
N ASP A 171 16.90 9.23 17.45
CA ASP A 171 18.13 9.89 17.02
C ASP A 171 18.62 9.38 15.66
N THR A 172 19.48 10.16 15.01
CA THR A 172 20.05 9.83 13.68
C THR A 172 20.72 8.45 13.68
N ALA A 173 21.45 8.11 14.76
CA ALA A 173 22.15 6.83 14.85
C ALA A 173 21.18 5.63 14.89
N THR A 174 20.01 5.80 15.52
CA THR A 174 18.94 4.79 15.54
C THR A 174 18.26 4.70 14.18
N LEU A 175 17.97 5.83 13.52
CA LEU A 175 17.39 5.85 12.19
C LEU A 175 18.31 5.16 11.15
N ASP A 176 19.58 5.50 11.13
CA ASP A 176 20.58 4.87 10.23
C ASP A 176 20.71 3.37 10.51
N PHE A 177 20.64 2.98 11.78
CA PHE A 177 20.68 1.57 12.18
C PHE A 177 19.48 0.81 11.66
N LEU A 178 18.27 1.39 11.73
CA LEU A 178 17.02 0.81 11.23
C LEU A 178 17.07 0.67 9.71
N LEU A 179 17.41 1.74 8.98
CA LEU A 179 17.50 1.74 7.52
C LEU A 179 18.45 0.67 6.97
N ALA A 180 19.57 0.47 7.65
CA ALA A 180 20.58 -0.51 7.22
C ALA A 180 20.14 -1.98 7.42
N ARG A 181 19.09 -2.25 8.20
CA ARG A 181 18.73 -3.60 8.66
C ARG A 181 17.29 -4.02 8.46
N MET A 182 16.38 -3.07 8.26
CA MET A 182 14.97 -3.38 8.00
C MET A 182 14.75 -3.75 6.53
N ASP A 183 13.66 -4.45 6.23
CA ASP A 183 13.23 -4.66 4.86
C ASP A 183 12.89 -3.32 4.20
N ARG A 184 13.30 -3.15 2.94
CA ARG A 184 13.10 -1.92 2.17
C ARG A 184 11.67 -1.81 1.67
N SER A 185 10.74 -1.56 2.60
CA SER A 185 9.32 -1.35 2.31
C SER A 185 8.68 -0.41 3.32
N LEU A 186 7.69 0.38 2.88
CA LEU A 186 6.92 1.26 3.76
C LEU A 186 6.18 0.46 4.84
N SER A 187 5.68 -0.72 4.51
CA SER A 187 5.03 -1.61 5.48
C SER A 187 5.99 -2.09 6.56
N SER A 188 7.27 -2.30 6.24
CA SER A 188 8.29 -2.63 7.23
C SER A 188 8.57 -1.44 8.15
N ALA A 189 8.66 -0.21 7.63
CA ALA A 189 8.82 1.00 8.44
C ALA A 189 7.68 1.14 9.45
N HIS A 190 6.42 0.99 9.02
CA HIS A 190 5.27 1.02 9.92
C HIS A 190 5.34 -0.05 11.02
N ARG A 191 5.66 -1.30 10.67
CA ARG A 191 5.77 -2.40 11.64
C ARG A 191 6.89 -2.18 12.65
N VAL A 192 8.04 -1.71 12.18
CA VAL A 192 9.20 -1.43 13.04
C VAL A 192 8.88 -0.33 14.04
N ILE A 193 8.30 0.79 13.60
CA ILE A 193 7.93 1.89 14.50
C ILE A 193 6.85 1.48 15.49
N ALA A 194 5.84 0.73 15.07
CA ALA A 194 4.82 0.19 15.98
C ALA A 194 5.41 -0.76 17.03
N ALA A 195 6.35 -1.62 16.64
CA ALA A 195 7.03 -2.52 17.55
C ALA A 195 7.95 -1.77 18.54
N LEU A 196 8.63 -0.71 18.08
CA LEU A 196 9.44 0.15 18.94
C LEU A 196 8.59 0.90 19.96
N ASP A 197 7.44 1.44 19.54
CA ASP A 197 6.50 2.13 20.43
C ASP A 197 6.00 1.20 21.52
N HIS A 198 5.49 0.03 21.15
CA HIS A 198 5.07 -0.99 22.10
C HIS A 198 6.19 -1.40 23.07
N ALA A 199 7.42 -1.59 22.58
CA ALA A 199 8.56 -1.97 23.41
C ALA A 199 8.99 -0.82 24.34
N ALA A 200 8.96 0.43 23.90
CA ALA A 200 9.29 1.61 24.71
C ALA A 200 8.27 1.79 25.86
N VAL A 201 6.98 1.70 25.57
CA VAL A 201 5.89 1.81 26.56
C VAL A 201 5.94 0.65 27.56
N SER A 202 6.01 -0.59 27.08
CA SER A 202 5.97 -1.78 27.95
C SER A 202 7.16 -1.89 28.89
N ARG A 203 8.33 -1.37 28.48
CA ARG A 203 9.56 -1.40 29.29
C ARG A 203 9.85 -0.08 30.01
N GLN A 204 9.02 0.94 29.80
CA GLN A 204 9.22 2.30 30.33
C GLN A 204 10.63 2.84 30.00
N LYS A 205 11.10 2.60 28.77
CA LYS A 205 12.42 2.99 28.28
C LYS A 205 12.30 3.90 27.06
N ARG A 206 13.24 4.85 26.94
CA ARG A 206 13.40 5.62 25.71
C ARG A 206 13.92 4.72 24.59
N VAL A 207 13.52 5.05 23.35
CA VAL A 207 14.05 4.36 22.18
C VAL A 207 15.55 4.61 22.09
N SER A 208 16.30 3.56 21.82
CA SER A 208 17.74 3.59 21.64
C SER A 208 18.12 2.55 20.58
N ARG A 209 19.33 2.68 20.01
CA ARG A 209 19.85 1.69 19.07
C ARG A 209 19.85 0.26 19.64
N ALA A 210 20.07 0.08 20.94
CA ALA A 210 20.01 -1.23 21.59
C ALA A 210 18.59 -1.82 21.55
N LEU A 211 17.56 -1.00 21.89
CA LEU A 211 16.18 -1.40 21.81
C LEU A 211 15.76 -1.70 20.35
N ALA A 212 16.21 -0.88 19.39
CA ALA A 212 15.98 -1.10 17.96
C ALA A 212 16.57 -2.43 17.49
N ALA A 213 17.77 -2.80 17.94
CA ALA A 213 18.40 -4.08 17.61
C ALA A 213 17.59 -5.28 18.15
N GLU A 214 17.13 -5.19 19.41
CA GLU A 214 16.30 -6.23 20.01
C GLU A 214 14.96 -6.43 19.26
N VAL A 215 14.29 -5.31 18.92
CA VAL A 215 13.01 -5.33 18.19
C VAL A 215 13.19 -5.94 16.80
N LEU A 216 14.21 -5.52 16.04
CA LEU A 216 14.46 -6.11 14.71
C LEU A 216 14.77 -7.59 14.80
N ALA A 217 15.57 -8.05 15.76
CA ALA A 217 15.86 -9.47 15.96
C ALA A 217 14.57 -10.28 16.24
N GLN A 218 13.67 -9.76 17.06
CA GLN A 218 12.39 -10.41 17.35
C GLN A 218 11.45 -10.48 16.14
N MET A 219 11.49 -9.47 15.24
CA MET A 219 10.68 -9.45 14.02
C MET A 219 11.18 -10.43 12.95
N GLN A 220 12.48 -10.75 12.93
CA GLN A 220 13.08 -11.70 11.98
C GLN A 220 12.87 -13.17 12.39
N THR A 221 12.51 -13.42 13.65
CA THR A 221 12.34 -14.77 14.20
C THR A 221 10.88 -15.27 14.12
N ARG A 222 9.96 -14.41 13.68
CA ARG A 222 8.53 -14.72 13.48
C ARG A 222 8.18 -14.85 12.00
#